data_28d796b2808bdc64551c155eedee7e48
#
_entry.id   28d796b2808bdc64551c155eedee7e48
#
_cell.length_a   1.000
_cell.length_b   1.000
_cell.length_c   1.000
_cell.angle_alpha   90.00
_cell.angle_beta   90.00
_cell.angle_gamma   90.00
#
_symmetry.space_group_name_H-M   'P 1'
#
loop_
_entity.id
_entity.type
_entity.pdbx_description
1 polymer ?
#
loop_
_entity_poly.entity_id
_entity_poly.type
_entity_poly.pdbx_seq_one_letter_code
_entity_poly.pdbx_strand_id
1 'polypeptide(L)'
;MKIGGSFYYCHNTGANSDKPETYVKYGNIPLRIYTADLQYKNKYVTARANMIYGNLSKADDLSNVNNHQSGGSPYTQTTPIAKRAVSYGGEVGFNLRAVCKDNRNVPVIYPFVRYEYYNPQEKGEGKHTMDLRNKVSMWTAGANWYALPNLVVKADYTTRKIGGGKYNSENEFSLAIAYISWFLSK
;
A
#
# COMPACT_ATOMS: atom_id res chain seq x y z
N MET A 1 -9.86 -1.80 20.53
CA MET A 1 -10.01 -1.27 19.18
C MET A 1 -9.31 0.08 19.10
N LYS A 2 -8.55 0.34 18.02
CA LYS A 2 -7.92 1.63 17.74
C LYS A 2 -8.37 2.06 16.35
N ILE A 3 -8.69 3.34 16.19
CA ILE A 3 -9.05 3.95 14.91
C ILE A 3 -8.21 5.19 14.77
N GLY A 4 -7.59 5.37 13.62
CA GLY A 4 -6.80 6.54 13.28
C GLY A 4 -7.19 7.10 11.91
N GLY A 5 -6.83 8.34 11.68
CA GLY A 5 -6.99 8.98 10.40
C GLY A 5 -6.17 10.25 10.33
N SER A 6 -5.73 10.61 9.14
CA SER A 6 -5.04 11.87 8.91
C SER A 6 -5.48 12.52 7.60
N PHE A 7 -5.27 13.81 7.54
CA PHE A 7 -5.48 14.62 6.36
C PHE A 7 -4.24 15.47 6.12
N TYR A 8 -3.74 15.42 4.89
CA TYR A 8 -2.65 16.27 4.43
C TYR A 8 -3.15 17.15 3.29
N TYR A 9 -2.82 18.43 3.35
CA TYR A 9 -3.12 19.39 2.32
C TYR A 9 -1.87 20.18 1.94
N CYS A 10 -1.54 20.20 0.65
CA CYS A 10 -0.54 21.07 0.08
C CYS A 10 -1.23 21.99 -0.94
N HIS A 11 -1.11 23.32 -0.74
CA HIS A 11 -1.78 24.31 -1.56
C HIS A 11 -1.24 24.37 -3.00
N ASN A 12 0.07 24.21 -3.14
CA ASN A 12 0.74 24.28 -4.44
C ASN A 12 1.92 23.32 -4.51
N THR A 13 1.75 22.20 -5.16
CA THR A 13 2.81 21.19 -5.36
C THR A 13 3.88 21.62 -6.36
N GLY A 14 3.59 22.61 -7.22
CA GLY A 14 4.54 23.15 -8.18
C GLY A 14 5.53 24.17 -7.59
N ALA A 15 5.29 24.68 -6.37
CA ALA A 15 6.10 25.74 -5.77
C ALA A 15 7.56 25.32 -5.47
N ASN A 16 7.80 24.03 -5.21
CA ASN A 16 9.12 23.47 -4.91
C ASN A 16 9.76 22.76 -6.11
N SER A 17 9.29 23.05 -7.31
CA SER A 17 9.89 22.53 -8.54
C SER A 17 11.23 23.22 -8.83
N ASP A 18 12.16 22.53 -9.51
CA ASP A 18 13.42 23.11 -10.01
C ASP A 18 13.19 24.25 -11.03
N LYS A 19 11.97 24.30 -11.60
CA LYS A 19 11.54 25.33 -12.55
C LYS A 19 10.15 25.85 -12.15
N PRO A 20 10.05 26.59 -11.03
CA PRO A 20 8.76 27.06 -10.52
C PRO A 20 8.03 27.97 -11.50
N GLU A 21 8.73 28.73 -12.32
CA GLU A 21 8.17 29.60 -13.36
C GLU A 21 7.34 28.83 -14.40
N THR A 22 7.65 27.55 -14.64
CA THR A 22 6.90 26.70 -15.56
C THR A 22 5.50 26.40 -15.02
N TYR A 23 5.34 26.39 -13.69
CA TYR A 23 4.08 26.08 -13.02
C TYR A 23 3.25 27.34 -12.67
N VAL A 24 3.86 28.52 -12.67
CA VAL A 24 3.18 29.79 -12.32
C VAL A 24 1.93 30.03 -13.18
N LYS A 25 2.01 29.72 -14.47
CA LYS A 25 0.86 29.89 -15.39
C LYS A 25 -0.36 29.04 -15.05
N TYR A 26 -0.16 27.93 -14.33
CA TYR A 26 -1.24 27.03 -13.94
C TYR A 26 -1.87 27.43 -12.58
N GLY A 27 -1.29 28.42 -11.88
CA GLY A 27 -1.71 28.84 -10.56
C GLY A 27 -1.56 27.72 -9.51
N ASN A 28 -2.43 27.74 -8.52
CA ASN A 28 -2.34 26.76 -7.43
C ASN A 28 -2.70 25.35 -7.88
N ILE A 29 -1.87 24.39 -7.45
CA ILE A 29 -1.99 22.96 -7.75
C ILE A 29 -2.16 22.20 -6.42
N PRO A 30 -3.38 22.16 -5.86
CA PRO A 30 -3.60 21.55 -4.56
C PRO A 30 -3.54 20.02 -4.62
N LEU A 31 -2.81 19.46 -3.64
CA LEU A 31 -2.78 18.05 -3.33
C LEU A 31 -3.50 17.80 -1.99
N ARG A 32 -4.37 16.81 -1.96
CA ARG A 32 -5.07 16.34 -0.76
C ARG A 32 -4.81 14.87 -0.58
N ILE A 33 -4.40 14.45 0.63
CA ILE A 33 -4.22 13.06 0.98
C ILE A 33 -5.04 12.77 2.23
N TYR A 34 -5.81 11.71 2.18
CA TYR A 34 -6.62 11.19 3.29
C TYR A 34 -6.10 9.82 3.65
N THR A 35 -5.96 9.55 4.95
CA THR A 35 -5.65 8.22 5.44
C THR A 35 -6.66 7.78 6.50
N ALA A 36 -6.90 6.50 6.56
CA ALA A 36 -7.66 5.89 7.65
C ALA A 36 -7.00 4.56 8.02
N ASP A 37 -6.98 4.26 9.31
CA ASP A 37 -6.51 2.99 9.84
C ASP A 37 -7.42 2.47 10.95
N LEU A 38 -7.50 1.16 11.05
CA LEU A 38 -8.26 0.45 12.06
C LEU A 38 -7.43 -0.73 12.56
N GLN A 39 -7.36 -0.88 13.87
CA GLN A 39 -6.77 -2.04 14.52
C GLN A 39 -7.73 -2.58 15.58
N TYR A 40 -8.04 -3.85 15.48
CA TYR A 40 -8.83 -4.58 16.45
C TYR A 40 -8.04 -5.80 16.94
N LYS A 41 -7.98 -5.98 18.24
CA LYS A 41 -7.36 -7.15 18.85
C LYS A 41 -8.14 -7.57 20.07
N ASN A 42 -8.47 -8.84 20.13
CA ASN A 42 -8.98 -9.50 21.35
C ASN A 42 -8.24 -10.82 21.56
N LYS A 43 -8.72 -11.67 22.46
CA LYS A 43 -8.14 -12.98 22.74
C LYS A 43 -8.13 -13.91 21.53
N TYR A 44 -9.14 -13.84 20.68
CA TYR A 44 -9.41 -14.78 19.59
C TYR A 44 -8.98 -14.26 18.22
N VAL A 45 -9.15 -12.96 17.98
CA VAL A 45 -9.05 -12.34 16.66
C VAL A 45 -8.14 -11.13 16.72
N THR A 46 -7.31 -11.00 15.71
CA THR A 46 -6.60 -9.76 15.39
C THR A 46 -7.01 -9.32 13.98
N ALA A 47 -7.45 -8.09 13.84
CA ALA A 47 -7.79 -7.52 12.55
C ALA A 47 -7.17 -6.13 12.41
N ARG A 48 -6.73 -5.81 11.20
CA ARG A 48 -6.24 -4.48 10.84
C ARG A 48 -6.69 -4.13 9.44
N ALA A 49 -6.96 -2.86 9.22
CA ALA A 49 -7.26 -2.32 7.89
C ALA A 49 -6.65 -0.93 7.78
N ASN A 50 -6.28 -0.56 6.57
CA ASN A 50 -5.79 0.76 6.25
C ASN A 50 -6.28 1.22 4.87
N MET A 51 -6.30 2.53 4.69
CA MET A 51 -6.65 3.16 3.42
C MET A 51 -5.86 4.45 3.26
N ILE A 52 -5.40 4.69 2.03
CA ILE A 52 -4.80 5.96 1.61
C ILE A 52 -5.49 6.38 0.32
N TYR A 53 -5.94 7.62 0.28
CA TYR A 53 -6.55 8.22 -0.89
C TYR A 53 -5.90 9.56 -1.18
N GLY A 54 -5.34 9.71 -2.38
CA GLY A 54 -4.72 10.95 -2.86
C GLY A 54 -5.52 11.56 -3.99
N ASN A 55 -5.67 12.89 -3.96
CA ASN A 55 -6.30 13.67 -5.02
C ASN A 55 -5.44 14.89 -5.35
N LEU A 56 -5.04 14.99 -6.61
CA LEU A 56 -4.26 16.08 -7.17
C LEU A 56 -5.13 16.86 -8.16
N SER A 57 -5.23 18.16 -7.98
CA SER A 57 -5.91 19.02 -8.95
C SER A 57 -4.98 19.39 -10.10
N LYS A 58 -5.53 19.63 -11.28
CA LYS A 58 -4.77 20.04 -12.48
C LYS A 58 -3.68 19.03 -12.89
N ALA A 59 -3.98 17.75 -12.75
CA ALA A 59 -3.06 16.68 -13.13
C ALA A 59 -2.79 16.65 -14.65
N ASP A 60 -3.77 17.11 -15.47
CA ASP A 60 -3.61 17.29 -16.92
C ASP A 60 -2.54 18.34 -17.24
N ASP A 61 -2.62 19.50 -16.60
CA ASP A 61 -1.65 20.57 -16.79
C ASP A 61 -0.23 20.12 -16.41
N LEU A 62 -0.10 19.45 -15.27
CA LEU A 62 1.19 18.89 -14.83
C LEU A 62 1.72 17.82 -15.78
N SER A 63 0.86 16.97 -16.30
CA SER A 63 1.24 15.95 -17.28
C SER A 63 1.75 16.58 -18.57
N ASN A 64 1.10 17.66 -19.03
CA ASN A 64 1.52 18.41 -20.21
C ASN A 64 2.88 19.09 -20.01
N VAL A 65 3.12 19.69 -18.85
CA VAL A 65 4.44 20.27 -18.51
C VAL A 65 5.53 19.19 -18.53
N ASN A 66 5.26 18.05 -17.92
CA ASN A 66 6.19 16.95 -17.86
C ASN A 66 6.54 16.39 -19.24
N ASN A 67 5.56 16.30 -20.13
CA ASN A 67 5.77 15.89 -21.52
C ASN A 67 6.66 16.85 -22.32
N HIS A 68 6.57 18.15 -22.04
CA HIS A 68 7.42 19.16 -22.70
C HIS A 68 8.86 19.20 -22.15
N GLN A 69 9.09 18.68 -20.96
CA GLN A 69 10.43 18.66 -20.34
C GLN A 69 11.26 17.44 -20.74
N SER A 70 10.65 16.40 -21.27
CA SER A 70 11.37 15.22 -21.73
C SER A 70 12.05 15.53 -23.06
N GLY A 71 13.28 16.01 -22.98
CA GLY A 71 14.13 16.20 -24.15
C GLY A 71 14.43 14.88 -24.84
N GLY A 72 13.75 14.58 -25.95
CA GLY A 72 14.16 13.72 -27.04
C GLY A 72 14.78 12.34 -26.78
N SER A 73 14.82 11.84 -25.55
CA SER A 73 15.32 10.49 -25.28
C SER A 73 14.22 9.46 -25.57
N PRO A 74 14.47 8.48 -26.46
CA PRO A 74 13.50 7.41 -26.75
C PRO A 74 13.21 6.51 -25.55
N TYR A 75 13.98 6.62 -24.46
CA TYR A 75 13.82 5.85 -23.24
C TYR A 75 13.01 6.56 -22.15
N THR A 76 12.71 7.83 -22.30
CA THR A 76 11.87 8.59 -21.37
C THR A 76 10.44 8.69 -21.88
N GLN A 77 9.69 7.60 -21.78
CA GLN A 77 8.24 7.72 -21.82
C GLN A 77 7.81 8.41 -20.52
N THR A 78 7.39 9.65 -20.66
CA THR A 78 6.82 10.41 -19.53
C THR A 78 5.48 9.78 -19.14
N THR A 79 5.45 9.18 -17.98
CA THR A 79 4.20 8.66 -17.41
C THR A 79 3.32 9.84 -17.00
N PRO A 80 2.07 9.92 -17.46
CA PRO A 80 1.17 11.00 -17.06
C PRO A 80 0.94 10.98 -15.55
N ILE A 81 0.80 12.18 -14.98
CA ILE A 81 0.52 12.36 -13.55
C ILE A 81 -0.95 12.06 -13.29
N ALA A 82 -1.20 11.19 -12.31
CA ALA A 82 -2.56 10.83 -11.96
C ALA A 82 -3.27 11.91 -11.15
N LYS A 83 -4.55 12.10 -11.42
CA LYS A 83 -5.45 12.91 -10.60
C LYS A 83 -5.79 12.23 -9.29
N ARG A 84 -5.91 10.90 -9.29
CA ARG A 84 -6.24 10.10 -8.11
C ARG A 84 -5.30 8.92 -7.96
N ALA A 85 -4.91 8.68 -6.71
CA ALA A 85 -4.20 7.51 -6.27
C ALA A 85 -4.97 6.88 -5.10
N VAL A 86 -5.01 5.55 -5.04
CA VAL A 86 -5.71 4.83 -3.98
C VAL A 86 -4.93 3.60 -3.56
N SER A 87 -4.90 3.34 -2.25
CA SER A 87 -4.42 2.11 -1.66
C SER A 87 -5.30 1.74 -0.49
N TYR A 88 -5.68 0.49 -0.37
CA TYR A 88 -6.36 -0.02 0.81
C TYR A 88 -6.07 -1.49 1.01
N GLY A 89 -6.16 -1.92 2.25
CA GLY A 89 -5.94 -3.31 2.60
C GLY A 89 -6.50 -3.67 3.95
N GLY A 90 -6.60 -4.96 4.19
CA GLY A 90 -7.04 -5.50 5.47
C GLY A 90 -6.50 -6.90 5.70
N GLU A 91 -6.27 -7.20 6.96
CA GLU A 91 -5.81 -8.50 7.44
C GLU A 91 -6.66 -8.94 8.62
N VAL A 92 -7.02 -10.19 8.64
CA VAL A 92 -7.64 -10.84 9.80
C VAL A 92 -6.89 -12.12 10.13
N GLY A 93 -6.57 -12.29 11.42
CA GLY A 93 -5.91 -13.49 11.94
C GLY A 93 -6.60 -14.00 13.20
N PHE A 94 -6.49 -15.29 13.45
CA PHE A 94 -7.14 -15.98 14.56
C PHE A 94 -6.11 -16.66 15.46
N ASN A 95 -6.29 -16.53 16.78
CA ASN A 95 -5.49 -17.28 17.77
C ASN A 95 -6.05 -18.70 17.88
N LEU A 96 -5.41 -19.67 17.21
CA LEU A 96 -5.86 -21.05 17.19
C LEU A 96 -5.94 -21.67 18.59
N ARG A 97 -4.96 -21.41 19.47
CA ARG A 97 -4.96 -21.91 20.85
C ARG A 97 -6.19 -21.38 21.64
N ALA A 98 -6.51 -20.12 21.49
CA ALA A 98 -7.64 -19.52 22.19
C ALA A 98 -8.98 -20.09 21.68
N VAL A 99 -9.11 -20.37 20.39
CA VAL A 99 -10.28 -21.03 19.79
C VAL A 99 -10.42 -22.46 20.32
N CYS A 100 -9.32 -23.17 20.55
CA CYS A 100 -9.29 -24.52 21.13
C CYS A 100 -9.33 -24.50 22.68
N LYS A 101 -10.05 -23.55 23.28
CA LYS A 101 -10.26 -23.42 24.76
C LYS A 101 -8.96 -23.32 25.57
N ASP A 102 -7.95 -22.65 25.03
CA ASP A 102 -6.61 -22.49 25.64
C ASP A 102 -5.91 -23.81 25.99
N ASN A 103 -6.18 -24.86 25.25
CA ASN A 103 -5.49 -26.13 25.45
C ASN A 103 -3.98 -25.96 25.23
N ARG A 104 -3.19 -26.21 26.29
CA ARG A 104 -1.72 -26.05 26.27
C ARG A 104 -1.00 -26.98 25.27
N ASN A 105 -1.65 -28.06 24.87
CA ASN A 105 -1.11 -28.97 23.85
C ASN A 105 -1.23 -28.39 22.44
N VAL A 106 -2.07 -27.35 22.24
CA VAL A 106 -2.19 -26.65 20.96
C VAL A 106 -1.12 -25.57 20.85
N PRO A 107 -0.28 -25.59 19.82
CA PRO A 107 0.72 -24.55 19.62
C PRO A 107 0.08 -23.16 19.40
N VAL A 108 0.83 -22.10 19.72
CA VAL A 108 0.37 -20.73 19.46
C VAL A 108 0.56 -20.42 17.99
N ILE A 109 -0.49 -20.63 17.21
CA ILE A 109 -0.52 -20.34 15.77
C ILE A 109 -1.60 -19.31 15.51
N TYR A 110 -1.26 -18.35 14.63
CA TYR A 110 -2.18 -17.34 14.09
C TYR A 110 -2.28 -17.52 12.58
N PRO A 111 -3.21 -18.36 12.07
CA PRO A 111 -3.57 -18.31 10.67
C PRO A 111 -4.17 -16.95 10.34
N PHE A 112 -3.86 -16.44 9.16
CA PHE A 112 -4.35 -15.13 8.71
C PHE A 112 -4.64 -15.12 7.22
N VAL A 113 -5.51 -14.19 6.83
CA VAL A 113 -5.77 -13.81 5.45
C VAL A 113 -5.63 -12.31 5.33
N ARG A 114 -5.00 -11.86 4.26
CA ARG A 114 -4.78 -10.45 3.93
C ARG A 114 -5.21 -10.18 2.51
N TYR A 115 -5.85 -9.04 2.31
CA TYR A 115 -6.10 -8.47 1.01
C TYR A 115 -5.47 -7.08 0.93
N GLU A 116 -4.79 -6.79 -0.18
CA GLU A 116 -4.17 -5.49 -0.45
C GLU A 116 -4.47 -5.09 -1.89
N TYR A 117 -4.83 -3.83 -2.05
CA TYR A 117 -5.05 -3.20 -3.33
C TYR A 117 -4.34 -1.86 -3.36
N TYR A 118 -3.63 -1.60 -4.45
CA TYR A 118 -3.11 -0.26 -4.70
C TYR A 118 -3.16 0.08 -6.19
N ASN A 119 -3.44 1.34 -6.46
CA ASN A 119 -3.37 1.92 -7.77
C ASN A 119 -2.93 3.39 -7.64
N PRO A 120 -1.64 3.68 -7.82
CA PRO A 120 -1.11 5.05 -7.76
C PRO A 120 -1.61 5.91 -8.93
N GLN A 121 -2.15 5.28 -9.97
CA GLN A 121 -2.69 5.93 -11.16
C GLN A 121 -4.15 5.53 -11.40
N GLU A 122 -5.00 5.66 -10.37
CA GLU A 122 -6.39 5.21 -10.42
C GLU A 122 -7.21 5.97 -11.48
N LYS A 123 -6.97 7.27 -11.58
CA LYS A 123 -7.67 8.11 -12.57
C LYS A 123 -6.74 9.20 -13.10
N GLY A 124 -6.71 9.36 -14.43
CA GLY A 124 -6.12 10.50 -15.10
C GLY A 124 -7.05 11.71 -15.14
N GLU A 125 -6.56 12.79 -15.71
CA GLU A 125 -7.32 13.99 -16.06
C GLU A 125 -7.12 14.31 -17.53
N GLY A 126 -8.09 14.98 -18.15
CA GLY A 126 -8.05 15.34 -19.58
C GLY A 126 -8.03 14.10 -20.49
N LYS A 127 -7.10 14.08 -21.44
CA LYS A 127 -6.93 13.01 -22.44
C LYS A 127 -5.95 11.91 -22.00
N HIS A 128 -5.35 12.04 -20.81
CA HIS A 128 -4.33 11.10 -20.33
C HIS A 128 -4.93 9.78 -19.87
N THR A 129 -4.49 8.70 -20.51
CA THR A 129 -4.84 7.33 -20.12
C THR A 129 -3.81 6.81 -19.14
N MET A 130 -4.27 6.24 -18.03
CA MET A 130 -3.42 5.66 -17.01
C MET A 130 -3.01 4.24 -17.36
N ASP A 131 -1.79 3.86 -16.97
CA ASP A 131 -1.27 2.52 -17.20
C ASP A 131 -1.88 1.52 -16.21
N LEU A 132 -2.66 0.57 -16.73
CA LEU A 132 -3.28 -0.48 -15.92
C LEU A 132 -2.27 -1.39 -15.22
N ARG A 133 -1.00 -1.42 -15.65
CA ARG A 133 0.07 -2.19 -14.97
C ARG A 133 0.37 -1.67 -13.57
N ASN A 134 -0.01 -0.44 -13.26
CA ASN A 134 0.15 0.15 -11.93
C ASN A 134 -0.96 -0.27 -10.94
N LYS A 135 -2.04 -0.86 -11.44
CA LYS A 135 -3.13 -1.41 -10.63
C LYS A 135 -2.76 -2.80 -10.16
N VAL A 136 -2.65 -3.00 -8.86
CA VAL A 136 -2.27 -4.28 -8.27
C VAL A 136 -3.25 -4.69 -7.18
N SER A 137 -3.63 -5.94 -7.18
CA SER A 137 -4.38 -6.58 -6.09
C SER A 137 -3.66 -7.85 -5.64
N MET A 138 -3.61 -8.05 -4.32
CA MET A 138 -2.94 -9.19 -3.71
C MET A 138 -3.83 -9.86 -2.67
N TRP A 139 -3.83 -11.18 -2.69
CA TRP A 139 -4.36 -12.02 -1.62
C TRP A 139 -3.21 -12.80 -1.01
N THR A 140 -3.07 -12.72 0.31
CA THR A 140 -2.09 -13.49 1.07
C THR A 140 -2.83 -14.33 2.10
N ALA A 141 -2.52 -15.61 2.16
CA ALA A 141 -2.96 -16.50 3.23
C ALA A 141 -1.73 -17.16 3.86
N GLY A 142 -1.70 -17.23 5.18
CA GLY A 142 -0.54 -17.77 5.88
C GLY A 142 -0.78 -18.04 7.34
N ALA A 143 0.30 -18.39 8.05
CA ALA A 143 0.28 -18.61 9.47
C ALA A 143 1.56 -18.10 10.15
N ASN A 144 1.40 -17.53 11.33
CA ASN A 144 2.48 -17.18 12.24
C ASN A 144 2.49 -18.18 13.40
N TRP A 145 3.54 -18.97 13.50
CA TRP A 145 3.75 -19.91 14.60
C TRP A 145 4.73 -19.32 15.60
N TYR A 146 4.26 -19.08 16.81
CA TYR A 146 5.07 -18.65 17.93
C TYR A 146 5.67 -19.88 18.62
N ALA A 147 6.79 -20.35 18.13
CA ALA A 147 7.51 -21.51 18.69
C ALA A 147 8.00 -21.23 20.11
N LEU A 148 8.43 -19.98 20.38
CA LEU A 148 8.79 -19.43 21.68
C LEU A 148 8.12 -18.04 21.83
N PRO A 149 8.04 -17.48 23.06
CA PRO A 149 7.46 -16.14 23.24
C PRO A 149 8.09 -15.03 22.40
N ASN A 150 9.37 -15.19 22.06
CA ASN A 150 10.19 -14.24 21.29
C ASN A 150 10.64 -14.78 19.93
N LEU A 151 10.18 -15.97 19.51
CA LEU A 151 10.51 -16.58 18.23
C LEU A 151 9.25 -16.88 17.45
N VAL A 152 9.12 -16.29 16.27
CA VAL A 152 8.02 -16.55 15.35
C VAL A 152 8.54 -17.09 14.03
N VAL A 153 7.92 -18.16 13.56
CA VAL A 153 8.08 -18.69 12.20
C VAL A 153 6.84 -18.32 11.42
N LYS A 154 7.01 -17.68 10.29
CA LYS A 154 5.95 -17.25 9.40
C LYS A 154 6.06 -18.00 8.08
N ALA A 155 4.95 -18.55 7.62
CA ALA A 155 4.82 -19.09 6.27
C ALA A 155 3.57 -18.48 5.63
N ASP A 156 3.69 -18.01 4.41
CA ASP A 156 2.56 -17.46 3.66
C ASP A 156 2.67 -17.71 2.15
N TYR A 157 1.50 -17.67 1.51
CA TYR A 157 1.35 -17.76 0.08
C TYR A 157 0.57 -16.56 -0.41
N THR A 158 1.12 -15.86 -1.39
CA THR A 158 0.55 -14.65 -1.99
C THR A 158 0.23 -14.89 -3.45
N THR A 159 -0.96 -14.51 -3.87
CA THR A 159 -1.33 -14.37 -5.28
C THR A 159 -1.44 -12.88 -5.60
N ARG A 160 -0.70 -12.45 -6.60
CA ARG A 160 -0.65 -11.06 -7.06
C ARG A 160 -1.23 -10.95 -8.47
N LYS A 161 -2.13 -9.99 -8.68
CA LYS A 161 -2.70 -9.67 -9.99
C LYS A 161 -2.40 -8.22 -10.34
N ILE A 162 -1.85 -8.03 -11.53
CA ILE A 162 -1.56 -6.73 -12.14
C ILE A 162 -2.65 -6.43 -13.18
N GLY A 163 -3.14 -5.21 -13.24
CA GLY A 163 -4.29 -4.85 -14.08
C GLY A 163 -4.03 -4.84 -15.59
N GLY A 164 -2.78 -4.98 -16.02
CA GLY A 164 -2.41 -4.99 -17.45
C GLY A 164 -1.12 -5.76 -17.71
N GLY A 165 -0.86 -6.03 -18.99
CA GLY A 165 0.34 -6.76 -19.43
C GLY A 165 0.09 -8.24 -19.71
N LYS A 166 1.02 -8.87 -20.43
CA LYS A 166 0.94 -10.29 -20.82
C LYS A 166 1.12 -11.23 -19.64
N TYR A 167 2.02 -10.87 -18.72
CA TYR A 167 2.30 -11.62 -17.47
C TYR A 167 1.77 -10.82 -16.30
N ASN A 168 0.49 -10.96 -16.02
CA ASN A 168 -0.25 -10.15 -15.06
C ASN A 168 -0.65 -10.90 -13.78
N SER A 169 -0.12 -12.09 -13.57
CA SER A 169 -0.35 -12.88 -12.38
C SER A 169 0.95 -13.49 -11.89
N GLU A 170 1.25 -13.30 -10.62
CA GLU A 170 2.42 -13.83 -9.93
C GLU A 170 2.00 -14.50 -8.64
N ASN A 171 2.63 -15.63 -8.33
CA ASN A 171 2.41 -16.34 -7.08
C ASN A 171 3.75 -16.47 -6.36
N GLU A 172 3.72 -16.26 -5.05
CA GLU A 172 4.90 -16.29 -4.20
C GLU A 172 4.63 -17.11 -2.95
N PHE A 173 5.60 -17.95 -2.56
CA PHE A 173 5.64 -18.57 -1.26
C PHE A 173 6.77 -17.96 -0.43
N SER A 174 6.47 -17.52 0.78
CA SER A 174 7.43 -16.92 1.70
C SER A 174 7.55 -17.75 2.97
N LEU A 175 8.79 -17.93 3.43
CA LEU A 175 9.12 -18.49 4.74
C LEU A 175 10.06 -17.51 5.46
N ALA A 176 9.70 -17.11 6.67
CA ALA A 176 10.49 -16.17 7.47
C ALA A 176 10.57 -16.63 8.92
N ILE A 177 11.70 -16.34 9.56
CA ILE A 177 11.90 -16.51 11.00
C ILE A 177 12.26 -15.15 11.58
N ALA A 178 11.53 -14.73 12.63
CA ALA A 178 11.81 -13.51 13.35
C ALA A 178 12.06 -13.83 14.83
N TYR A 179 13.13 -13.29 15.37
CA TYR A 179 13.49 -13.38 16.77
C TYR A 179 13.60 -11.98 17.37
N ILE A 180 12.91 -11.74 18.47
CA ILE A 180 12.92 -10.46 19.18
C ILE A 180 13.65 -10.66 20.49
N SER A 181 14.84 -10.08 20.64
CA SER A 181 15.64 -10.09 21.87
C SER A 181 16.39 -8.77 22.02
N TRP A 182 16.68 -8.41 23.25
CA TRP A 182 17.55 -7.28 23.57
C TRP A 182 19.00 -7.80 23.61
N PHE A 183 19.79 -7.45 22.61
CA PHE A 183 21.21 -7.83 22.56
C PHE A 183 22.09 -7.09 23.56
N LEU A 184 21.56 -6.14 24.32
CA LEU A 184 22.30 -5.24 25.21
C LEU A 184 21.78 -5.19 26.65
N SER A 185 21.04 -6.17 27.13
CA SER A 185 20.78 -6.25 28.59
C SER A 185 21.98 -6.92 29.26
N LYS A 186 22.86 -6.12 29.87
CA LYS A 186 23.73 -6.57 30.95
C LYS A 186 22.92 -6.70 32.23
#